data_c4d4fee752125fffb99c84cc5b7141bc
#
_entry.id   c4d4fee752125fffb99c84cc5b7141bc
#
_cell.length_a   1.000
_cell.length_b   1.000
_cell.length_c   1.000
_cell.angle_alpha   90.00
_cell.angle_beta   90.00
_cell.angle_gamma   90.00
#
_symmetry.space_group_name_H-M   'P 1'
#
loop_
_entity.id
_entity.type
_entity.pdbx_description
1 polymer ?
#
loop_
_entity_poly.entity_id
_entity_poly.type
_entity_poly.pdbx_seq_one_letter_code
_entity_poly.pdbx_strand_id
1 'polypeptide(L)'
;MIDVIAIESLQVDTIIGVYPRERKIKQSILVDLELHKDLSQSASSDQLEHTLDYDQLSRDLAEFISKSSFKLIETLASGIADYVMTHYGVAGLRITVHKPGAISLAKNVSVTLQRGRLPNQINALPSRRP
;
A
#
# COMPACT_ATOMS: atom_id res chain seq x y z
N MET A 1 -0.30 19.55 -9.10
CA MET A 1 -0.54 19.32 -7.65
C MET A 1 -0.81 17.85 -7.42
N ILE A 2 -0.30 17.31 -6.34
CA ILE A 2 -0.54 15.90 -6.02
C ILE A 2 -1.47 15.82 -4.83
N ASP A 3 -2.56 15.09 -5.05
CA ASP A 3 -3.57 14.83 -4.03
C ASP A 3 -3.43 13.39 -3.54
N VAL A 4 -4.25 12.98 -2.59
CA VAL A 4 -4.14 11.67 -1.97
C VAL A 4 -5.50 10.98 -1.98
N ILE A 5 -5.51 9.71 -2.41
CA ILE A 5 -6.60 8.78 -2.13
C ILE A 5 -6.05 7.80 -1.10
N ALA A 6 -6.72 7.66 0.03
CA ALA A 6 -6.29 6.73 1.08
C ALA A 6 -7.25 5.56 1.17
N ILE A 7 -6.68 4.34 1.22
CA ILE A 7 -7.40 3.11 1.51
C ILE A 7 -6.87 2.62 2.85
N GLU A 8 -7.74 2.48 3.82
CA GLU A 8 -7.35 2.19 5.20
C GLU A 8 -7.81 0.80 5.61
N SER A 9 -6.89 0.05 6.22
CA SER A 9 -7.17 -1.25 6.83
C SER A 9 -7.76 -2.27 5.85
N LEU A 10 -7.20 -2.35 4.65
CA LEU A 10 -7.54 -3.42 3.72
C LEU A 10 -7.07 -4.74 4.32
N GLN A 11 -8.00 -5.61 4.65
CA GLN A 11 -7.69 -6.88 5.31
C GLN A 11 -7.62 -8.00 4.28
N VAL A 12 -6.52 -8.74 4.31
CA VAL A 12 -6.31 -9.87 3.40
C VAL A 12 -5.61 -11.00 4.16
N ASP A 13 -6.04 -12.22 3.90
CA ASP A 13 -5.38 -13.40 4.43
C ASP A 13 -4.35 -13.91 3.41
N THR A 14 -3.15 -14.16 3.88
CA THR A 14 -2.06 -14.60 3.02
C THR A 14 -1.04 -15.41 3.82
N ILE A 15 -0.24 -16.19 3.10
CA ILE A 15 0.91 -16.88 3.72
C ILE A 15 2.03 -15.86 3.86
N ILE A 16 2.45 -15.63 5.10
CA ILE A 16 3.47 -14.63 5.41
C ILE A 16 4.21 -15.04 6.67
N GLY A 17 5.55 -14.98 6.64
CA GLY A 17 6.36 -15.30 7.80
C GLY A 17 7.49 -16.27 7.47
N VAL A 18 8.50 -16.32 8.33
CA VAL A 18 9.70 -17.12 8.13
C VAL A 18 9.64 -18.48 8.84
N TYR A 19 8.80 -18.59 9.87
CA TYR A 19 8.76 -19.84 10.65
C TYR A 19 8.05 -20.94 9.86
N PRO A 20 8.49 -22.21 10.03
CA PRO A 20 7.86 -23.32 9.29
C PRO A 20 6.35 -23.39 9.43
N ARG A 21 5.81 -23.14 10.64
CA ARG A 21 4.36 -23.16 10.84
C ARG A 21 3.65 -22.07 10.06
N GLU A 22 4.31 -20.91 9.87
CA GLU A 22 3.73 -19.79 9.14
C GLU A 22 3.66 -20.07 7.64
N ARG A 23 4.49 -20.93 7.13
CA ARG A 23 4.49 -21.31 5.69
C ARG A 23 3.31 -22.19 5.31
N LYS A 24 2.57 -22.69 6.28
CA LYS A 24 1.49 -23.66 6.07
C LYS A 24 0.09 -23.09 6.32
N ILE A 25 0.02 -21.87 6.83
CA ILE A 25 -1.27 -21.26 7.20
C ILE A 25 -1.34 -19.86 6.62
N LYS A 26 -2.56 -19.40 6.40
CA LYS A 26 -2.81 -18.00 6.07
C LYS A 26 -2.98 -17.19 7.33
N GLN A 27 -2.44 -16.00 7.34
CA GLN A 27 -2.59 -15.04 8.44
C GLN A 27 -3.20 -13.76 7.89
N SER A 28 -3.99 -13.09 8.71
CA SER A 28 -4.57 -11.80 8.34
C SER A 28 -3.54 -10.70 8.47
N ILE A 29 -3.41 -9.92 7.41
CA ILE A 29 -2.66 -8.68 7.43
C ILE A 29 -3.60 -7.52 7.11
N LEU A 30 -3.19 -6.33 7.49
CA LEU A 30 -3.91 -5.10 7.18
C LEU A 30 -2.98 -4.21 6.35
N VAL A 31 -3.52 -3.59 5.32
CA VAL A 31 -2.75 -2.73 4.43
C VAL A 31 -3.38 -1.35 4.40
N ASP A 32 -2.58 -0.34 4.64
CA ASP A 32 -2.95 1.05 4.44
C ASP A 32 -2.21 1.58 3.23
N LEU A 33 -2.93 2.25 2.34
CA LEU A 33 -2.37 2.83 1.12
C LEU A 33 -2.71 4.30 1.04
N GLU A 34 -1.72 5.13 0.76
CA GLU A 34 -1.93 6.48 0.28
C GLU A 34 -1.48 6.52 -1.17
N LEU A 35 -2.40 6.80 -2.06
CA LEU A 35 -2.16 6.85 -3.50
C LEU A 35 -2.09 8.30 -3.93
N HIS A 36 -0.97 8.69 -4.51
CA HIS A 36 -0.70 10.08 -4.85
C HIS A 36 -0.99 10.32 -6.33
N LYS A 37 -1.95 11.17 -6.59
CA LYS A 37 -2.43 11.45 -7.94
C LYS A 37 -3.04 12.84 -7.96
N ASP A 38 -2.93 13.51 -9.11
CA ASP A 38 -3.65 14.75 -9.31
C ASP A 38 -5.13 14.42 -9.56
N LEU A 39 -5.99 14.88 -8.68
CA LEU A 39 -7.42 14.59 -8.71
C LEU A 39 -8.25 15.77 -9.27
N SER A 40 -7.60 16.80 -9.82
CA SER A 40 -8.30 18.00 -10.28
C SER A 40 -9.29 17.70 -11.39
N GLN A 41 -8.94 16.80 -12.32
CA GLN A 41 -9.83 16.47 -13.44
C GLN A 41 -11.08 15.73 -12.96
N SER A 42 -10.93 14.72 -12.12
CA SER A 42 -12.08 13.99 -11.60
C SER A 42 -12.93 14.85 -10.67
N ALA A 43 -12.30 15.74 -9.90
CA ALA A 43 -13.02 16.63 -9.01
C ALA A 43 -13.93 17.62 -9.79
N SER A 44 -13.51 18.00 -11.00
CA SER A 44 -14.32 18.92 -11.81
C SER A 44 -15.31 18.20 -12.73
N SER A 45 -14.98 17.00 -13.22
CA SER A 45 -15.81 16.28 -14.19
C SER A 45 -16.81 15.33 -13.56
N ASP A 46 -16.52 14.85 -12.37
CA ASP A 46 -17.32 13.82 -11.68
C ASP A 46 -17.43 12.52 -12.50
N GLN A 47 -16.37 12.21 -13.29
CA GLN A 47 -16.34 11.01 -14.12
C GLN A 47 -15.32 10.01 -13.58
N LEU A 48 -15.73 8.75 -13.44
CA LEU A 48 -14.86 7.68 -12.95
C LEU A 48 -13.63 7.51 -13.85
N GLU A 49 -13.77 7.70 -15.14
CA GLU A 49 -12.69 7.54 -16.09
C GLU A 49 -11.53 8.54 -15.90
N HIS A 50 -11.77 9.60 -15.14
CA HIS A 50 -10.75 10.62 -14.86
C HIS A 50 -10.03 10.42 -13.54
N THR A 51 -10.33 9.34 -12.84
CA THR A 51 -9.75 9.07 -11.53
C THR A 51 -9.27 7.62 -11.45
N LEU A 52 -8.96 7.21 -10.24
CA LEU A 52 -8.57 5.87 -9.90
C LEU A 52 -9.79 5.13 -9.37
N ASP A 53 -10.10 3.97 -9.96
CA ASP A 53 -11.16 3.11 -9.44
C ASP A 53 -10.61 2.33 -8.24
N TYR A 54 -10.78 2.89 -7.05
CA TYR A 54 -10.22 2.28 -5.84
C TYR A 54 -10.92 0.97 -5.46
N ASP A 55 -12.16 0.77 -5.87
CA ASP A 55 -12.83 -0.51 -5.64
C ASP A 55 -12.16 -1.61 -6.45
N GLN A 56 -11.92 -1.37 -7.74
CA GLN A 56 -11.24 -2.34 -8.59
C GLN A 56 -9.80 -2.56 -8.12
N LEU A 57 -9.10 -1.48 -7.76
CA LEU A 57 -7.73 -1.59 -7.25
C LEU A 57 -7.69 -2.45 -6.00
N SER A 58 -8.63 -2.24 -5.07
CA SER A 58 -8.67 -3.00 -3.82
C SER A 58 -8.89 -4.49 -4.07
N ARG A 59 -9.77 -4.83 -5.02
CA ARG A 59 -10.04 -6.23 -5.38
C ARG A 59 -8.83 -6.88 -6.03
N ASP A 60 -8.21 -6.19 -6.98
CA ASP A 60 -7.02 -6.70 -7.65
C ASP A 60 -5.87 -6.90 -6.67
N LEU A 61 -5.70 -5.94 -5.78
CA LEU A 61 -4.64 -5.99 -4.79
C LEU A 61 -4.88 -7.12 -3.78
N ALA A 62 -6.12 -7.29 -3.32
CA ALA A 62 -6.47 -8.39 -2.42
C ALA A 62 -6.16 -9.73 -3.06
N GLU A 63 -6.45 -9.90 -4.35
CA GLU A 63 -6.14 -11.12 -5.07
C GLU A 63 -4.62 -11.33 -5.15
N PHE A 64 -3.87 -10.30 -5.52
CA PHE A 64 -2.41 -10.37 -5.57
C PHE A 64 -1.84 -10.81 -4.23
N ILE A 65 -2.27 -10.18 -3.15
CA ILE A 65 -1.79 -10.48 -1.80
C ILE A 65 -2.16 -11.89 -1.37
N SER A 66 -3.41 -12.29 -1.60
CA SER A 66 -3.90 -13.59 -1.15
C SER A 66 -3.15 -14.76 -1.80
N LYS A 67 -2.62 -14.55 -3.00
CA LYS A 67 -1.86 -15.56 -3.75
C LYS A 67 -0.36 -15.48 -3.45
N SER A 68 0.09 -14.48 -2.72
CA SER A 68 1.49 -14.32 -2.39
C SER A 68 1.89 -15.23 -1.24
N SER A 69 3.20 -15.45 -1.09
CA SER A 69 3.74 -16.28 -0.01
C SER A 69 5.10 -15.74 0.44
N PHE A 70 5.17 -14.44 0.62
CA PHE A 70 6.41 -13.79 1.04
C PHE A 70 6.78 -14.17 2.48
N LYS A 71 8.06 -14.17 2.76
CA LYS A 71 8.54 -14.45 4.12
C LYS A 71 8.51 -13.21 5.00
N LEU A 72 8.79 -12.04 4.40
CA LEU A 72 8.95 -10.78 5.12
C LEU A 72 7.86 -9.80 4.73
N ILE A 73 7.34 -9.05 5.70
CA ILE A 73 6.32 -8.03 5.38
C ILE A 73 6.91 -6.88 4.55
N GLU A 74 8.20 -6.60 4.67
CA GLU A 74 8.84 -5.60 3.81
C GLU A 74 8.90 -6.05 2.35
N THR A 75 9.08 -7.34 2.09
CA THR A 75 9.03 -7.87 0.73
C THR A 75 7.62 -7.80 0.17
N LEU A 76 6.62 -8.10 1.00
CA LEU A 76 5.22 -7.96 0.62
C LEU A 76 4.91 -6.50 0.32
N ALA A 77 5.31 -5.58 1.19
CA ALA A 77 5.07 -4.15 0.98
C ALA A 77 5.69 -3.66 -0.32
N SER A 78 6.93 -4.07 -0.62
CA SER A 78 7.61 -3.74 -1.87
C SER A 78 6.87 -4.30 -3.08
N GLY A 79 6.41 -5.55 -2.98
CA GLY A 79 5.64 -6.20 -4.06
C GLY A 79 4.33 -5.47 -4.33
N ILE A 80 3.63 -5.07 -3.29
CA ILE A 80 2.39 -4.28 -3.43
C ILE A 80 2.68 -2.95 -4.10
N ALA A 81 3.73 -2.25 -3.65
CA ALA A 81 4.10 -0.96 -4.23
C ALA A 81 4.39 -1.09 -5.73
N ASP A 82 5.18 -2.09 -6.12
CA ASP A 82 5.50 -2.33 -7.52
C ASP A 82 4.26 -2.64 -8.34
N TYR A 83 3.37 -3.46 -7.80
CA TYR A 83 2.12 -3.82 -8.46
C TYR A 83 1.26 -2.58 -8.74
N VAL A 84 1.07 -1.74 -7.73
CA VAL A 84 0.24 -0.55 -7.86
C VAL A 84 0.88 0.47 -8.80
N MET A 85 2.18 0.72 -8.65
CA MET A 85 2.88 1.68 -9.53
C MET A 85 2.85 1.24 -10.99
N THR A 86 2.93 -0.06 -11.25
CA THR A 86 2.93 -0.60 -12.60
C THR A 86 1.55 -0.53 -13.25
N HIS A 87 0.48 -0.80 -12.50
CA HIS A 87 -0.84 -1.02 -13.09
C HIS A 87 -1.80 0.15 -12.97
N TYR A 88 -1.54 1.13 -12.11
CA TYR A 88 -2.56 2.13 -11.78
C TYR A 88 -2.16 3.57 -12.02
N GLY A 89 -1.01 3.83 -12.60
CA GLY A 89 -0.65 5.18 -13.05
C GLY A 89 -0.63 6.24 -11.96
N VAL A 90 -0.32 5.87 -10.73
CA VAL A 90 -0.19 6.83 -9.63
C VAL A 90 1.18 7.51 -9.70
N ALA A 91 1.26 8.75 -9.23
CA ALA A 91 2.52 9.48 -9.19
C ALA A 91 3.47 8.92 -8.14
N GLY A 92 2.91 8.41 -7.07
CA GLY A 92 3.65 7.79 -5.98
C GLY A 92 2.68 7.18 -5.00
N LEU A 93 3.22 6.56 -3.96
CA LEU A 93 2.41 5.98 -2.91
C LEU A 93 3.19 5.84 -1.62
N ARG A 94 2.43 5.72 -0.57
CA ARG A 94 2.92 5.32 0.74
C ARG A 94 2.11 4.11 1.18
N ILE A 95 2.80 3.05 1.55
CA ILE A 95 2.15 1.80 1.96
C ILE A 95 2.63 1.38 3.34
N THR A 96 1.69 0.95 4.18
CA THR A 96 2.00 0.35 5.47
C THR A 96 1.36 -1.03 5.52
N VAL A 97 2.17 -2.04 5.78
CA VAL A 97 1.71 -3.41 5.99
C VAL A 97 1.80 -3.71 7.48
N HIS A 98 0.66 -4.09 8.05
CA HIS A 98 0.53 -4.47 9.45
C HIS A 98 0.41 -5.97 9.57
N LYS A 99 1.14 -6.54 10.52
CA LYS A 99 1.03 -7.97 10.87
C LYS A 99 0.69 -8.07 12.36
N PRO A 100 -0.60 -7.94 12.71
CA PRO A 100 -1.02 -8.02 14.11
C PRO A 100 -0.65 -9.37 14.72
N GLY A 101 -0.17 -9.34 15.93
CA GLY A 101 0.20 -10.58 16.62
C GLY A 101 1.48 -11.24 16.14
N ALA A 102 2.30 -10.53 15.34
CA ALA A 102 3.56 -11.08 14.84
C ALA A 102 4.52 -11.45 15.96
N ILE A 103 4.51 -10.68 17.03
CA ILE A 103 5.26 -10.98 18.24
C ILE A 103 4.36 -10.85 19.46
N SER A 104 4.61 -11.67 20.49
CA SER A 104 3.74 -11.71 21.66
C SER A 104 3.83 -10.45 22.54
N LEU A 105 4.95 -9.74 22.46
CA LEU A 105 5.20 -8.57 23.31
C LEU A 105 4.63 -7.26 22.73
N ALA A 106 4.14 -7.28 21.50
CA ALA A 106 3.57 -6.09 20.86
C ALA A 106 2.24 -6.42 20.21
N LYS A 107 1.35 -5.44 20.17
CA LYS A 107 0.05 -5.62 19.52
C LYS A 107 0.17 -5.73 18.01
N ASN A 108 1.16 -5.09 17.44
CA ASN A 108 1.32 -5.00 15.98
C ASN A 108 2.78 -4.79 15.62
N VAL A 109 3.15 -5.28 14.46
CA VAL A 109 4.40 -4.94 13.79
C VAL A 109 4.02 -4.42 12.42
N SER A 110 4.61 -3.33 11.99
CA SER A 110 4.30 -2.77 10.67
C SER A 110 5.57 -2.30 9.98
N VAL A 111 5.47 -2.25 8.64
CA VAL A 111 6.51 -1.70 7.77
C VAL A 111 5.86 -0.66 6.88
N THR A 112 6.48 0.50 6.76
CA THR A 112 6.02 1.57 5.87
C THR A 112 7.06 1.84 4.82
N LEU A 113 6.64 1.84 3.55
CA LEU A 113 7.48 2.18 2.41
C LEU A 113 6.85 3.34 1.64
N GLN A 114 7.70 4.12 0.99
CA GLN A 114 7.30 5.22 0.12
C GLN A 114 7.95 5.02 -1.23
N ARG A 115 7.19 5.23 -2.30
CA ARG A 115 7.68 5.08 -3.68
C ARG A 115 7.13 6.21 -4.53
N GLY A 116 7.92 6.62 -5.54
CA GLY A 116 7.50 7.67 -6.44
C GLY A 116 7.45 9.03 -5.78
N ARG A 117 6.55 9.90 -6.28
CA ARG A 117 6.42 11.27 -5.81
C ARG A 117 5.43 11.35 -4.67
N LEU A 118 5.84 12.02 -3.59
CA LEU A 118 5.00 12.23 -2.41
C LEU A 118 4.29 13.58 -2.53
N PRO A 119 3.13 13.75 -1.87
CA PRO A 119 2.31 14.96 -2.01
C PRO A 119 3.04 16.25 -1.67
N ASN A 120 3.95 16.22 -0.72
CA ASN A 120 4.64 17.41 -0.25
C ASN A 120 6.05 17.55 -0.80
N GLN A 121 6.47 16.74 -1.75
CA GLN A 121 7.83 16.84 -2.32
C GLN A 121 8.04 18.14 -3.08
N ILE A 122 6.99 18.62 -3.76
CA ILE A 122 7.08 19.88 -4.50
C ILE A 122 7.39 21.05 -3.56
N ASN A 123 6.89 20.98 -2.34
CA ASN A 123 7.07 22.02 -1.33
C ASN A 123 8.27 21.77 -0.42
N ALA A 124 8.98 20.67 -0.62
CA ALA A 124 10.15 20.36 0.18
C ALA A 124 11.29 21.29 -0.22
N LEU A 125 11.92 21.92 0.77
CA LEU A 125 13.06 22.79 0.56
C LEU A 125 14.33 22.03 0.91
N PRO A 126 15.35 22.06 0.03
CA PRO A 126 16.61 21.38 0.34
C PRO A 126 17.22 21.82 1.66
N SER A 127 17.06 23.11 1.99
CA SER A 127 17.58 23.66 3.23
C SER A 127 16.95 23.11 4.49
N ARG A 128 15.83 22.40 4.38
CA ARG A 128 15.17 21.78 5.52
C ARG A 128 15.89 20.53 5.99
N ARG A 129 16.82 20.07 5.22
CA ARG A 129 17.61 18.90 5.60
C ARG A 129 18.74 19.32 6.50
N PRO A 130 18.91 18.63 7.62
CA PRO A 130 20.06 18.90 8.47
C PRO A 130 21.35 18.58 7.78
#